data_09845d11257bc02f4f75178cd01eca93
#
_entry.id   09845d11257bc02f4f75178cd01eca93
#
_cell.length_a   1.000
_cell.length_b   1.000
_cell.length_c   1.000
_cell.angle_alpha   90.00
_cell.angle_beta   90.00
_cell.angle_gamma   90.00
#
_symmetry.space_group_name_H-M   'P 1'
#
loop_
_entity.id
_entity.type
_entity.pdbx_description
1 polymer ?
#
loop_
_entity_poly.entity_id
_entity_poly.type
_entity_poly.pdbx_seq_one_letter_code
_entity_poly.pdbx_strand_id
1 'polypeptide(L)'
;NQGVIHLQVPGEHNVQNALAAIALGVEIRVPFHDIAAGLESYKGVRRRFDIKGESGDVMVVDDYAHHPTEVRATLTAARNGWKRRIIAVFQPHLYTRTQAFYQDFAIAFMESDVLVVTDVFPAREEPIEGVNGKMVADFAQESGHPNIQYIESLDKLEKTLDNLRQPGDMIITIGAGNIWRYAESYMNHLKEIGAAA
;
A
#
# COMPACT_ATOMS: atom_id res chain seq x y z
N ASN A 1 5.75 -34.55 3.26
CA ASN A 1 5.82 -33.32 4.03
C ASN A 1 7.31 -33.09 4.38
N GLN A 2 7.90 -32.02 3.85
CA GLN A 2 9.32 -31.72 4.08
C GLN A 2 9.53 -30.70 5.22
N GLY A 3 8.47 -30.01 5.64
CA GLY A 3 8.53 -29.05 6.74
C GLY A 3 7.49 -27.93 6.62
N VAL A 4 7.61 -26.96 7.53
CA VAL A 4 6.85 -25.69 7.56
C VAL A 4 7.85 -24.56 7.34
N ILE A 5 7.46 -23.54 6.60
CA ILE A 5 8.24 -22.33 6.35
C ILE A 5 7.42 -21.12 6.82
N HIS A 6 8.03 -20.25 7.63
CA HIS A 6 7.39 -19.04 8.13
C HIS A 6 7.84 -17.82 7.32
N LEU A 7 6.96 -17.33 6.44
CA LEU A 7 7.27 -16.15 5.64
C LEU A 7 7.15 -14.87 6.48
N GLN A 8 8.10 -13.95 6.30
CA GLN A 8 8.09 -12.63 6.95
C GLN A 8 7.25 -11.60 6.17
N VAL A 9 6.79 -11.95 4.97
CA VAL A 9 6.03 -11.06 4.08
C VAL A 9 4.57 -11.50 4.00
N PRO A 10 3.59 -10.58 4.11
CA PRO A 10 2.18 -10.92 4.12
C PRO A 10 1.64 -11.15 2.70
N GLY A 11 0.45 -11.77 2.62
CA GLY A 11 -0.34 -11.92 1.41
C GLY A 11 -0.19 -13.27 0.71
N GLU A 12 -1.32 -13.78 0.20
CA GLU A 12 -1.39 -15.06 -0.49
C GLU A 12 -0.48 -15.13 -1.73
N HIS A 13 -0.34 -14.00 -2.45
CA HIS A 13 0.59 -13.90 -3.58
C HIS A 13 2.05 -14.18 -3.18
N ASN A 14 2.46 -13.82 -1.96
CA ASN A 14 3.80 -14.15 -1.46
C ASN A 14 3.95 -15.64 -1.11
N VAL A 15 2.86 -16.30 -0.70
CA VAL A 15 2.86 -17.76 -0.56
C VAL A 15 3.06 -18.43 -1.92
N GLN A 16 2.39 -17.95 -2.97
CA GLN A 16 2.55 -18.45 -4.34
C GLN A 16 3.97 -18.21 -4.86
N ASN A 17 4.55 -17.03 -4.62
CA ASN A 17 5.94 -16.72 -4.97
C ASN A 17 6.92 -17.65 -4.24
N ALA A 18 6.70 -17.92 -2.95
CA ALA A 18 7.52 -18.83 -2.17
C ALA A 18 7.42 -20.28 -2.71
N LEU A 19 6.22 -20.74 -3.08
CA LEU A 19 6.04 -22.06 -3.69
C LEU A 19 6.80 -22.17 -5.02
N ALA A 20 6.80 -21.12 -5.84
CA ALA A 20 7.59 -21.10 -7.08
C ALA A 20 9.10 -21.15 -6.79
N ALA A 21 9.58 -20.42 -5.78
CA ALA A 21 10.97 -20.45 -5.36
C ALA A 21 11.39 -21.83 -4.82
N ILE A 22 10.50 -22.47 -4.03
CA ILE A 22 10.69 -23.84 -3.53
C ILE A 22 10.79 -24.83 -4.70
N ALA A 23 9.85 -24.76 -5.65
CA ALA A 23 9.84 -25.66 -6.81
C ALA A 23 11.13 -25.54 -7.62
N LEU A 24 11.58 -24.32 -7.89
CA LEU A 24 12.85 -24.06 -8.59
C LEU A 24 14.05 -24.57 -7.79
N GLY A 25 14.11 -24.27 -6.49
CA GLY A 25 15.21 -24.72 -5.62
C GLY A 25 15.34 -26.24 -5.57
N VAL A 26 14.20 -26.94 -5.49
CA VAL A 26 14.17 -28.42 -5.53
C VAL A 26 14.65 -28.95 -6.88
N GLU A 27 14.22 -28.33 -7.99
CA GLU A 27 14.63 -28.76 -9.35
C GLU A 27 16.13 -28.63 -9.54
N ILE A 28 16.75 -27.57 -9.04
CA ILE A 28 18.22 -27.38 -9.11
C ILE A 28 18.97 -28.03 -7.94
N ARG A 29 18.29 -28.91 -7.18
CA ARG A 29 18.82 -29.73 -6.10
C ARG A 29 19.41 -28.98 -4.92
N VAL A 30 18.87 -27.78 -4.58
CA VAL A 30 19.19 -27.11 -3.33
C VAL A 30 18.55 -27.88 -2.17
N PRO A 31 19.26 -28.19 -1.08
CA PRO A 31 18.67 -28.83 0.09
C PRO A 31 17.49 -28.03 0.65
N PHE A 32 16.41 -28.73 1.04
CA PHE A 32 15.18 -28.05 1.50
C PHE A 32 15.41 -27.12 2.68
N HIS A 33 16.32 -27.46 3.61
CA HIS A 33 16.63 -26.61 4.75
C HIS A 33 17.26 -25.28 4.34
N ASP A 34 18.04 -25.24 3.27
CA ASP A 34 18.63 -23.98 2.74
C ASP A 34 17.57 -23.13 2.05
N ILE A 35 16.63 -23.77 1.31
CA ILE A 35 15.48 -23.10 0.71
C ILE A 35 14.62 -22.47 1.82
N ALA A 36 14.32 -23.23 2.87
CA ALA A 36 13.51 -22.77 4.00
C ALA A 36 14.19 -21.58 4.71
N ALA A 37 15.47 -21.72 5.05
CA ALA A 37 16.23 -20.65 5.70
C ALA A 37 16.28 -19.36 4.85
N GLY A 38 16.47 -19.50 3.53
CA GLY A 38 16.42 -18.38 2.59
C GLY A 38 15.06 -17.66 2.60
N LEU A 39 13.96 -18.41 2.52
CA LEU A 39 12.61 -17.86 2.51
C LEU A 39 12.23 -17.23 3.88
N GLU A 40 12.64 -17.82 4.98
CA GLU A 40 12.37 -17.28 6.32
C GLU A 40 13.20 -16.02 6.63
N SER A 41 14.37 -15.87 6.02
CA SER A 41 15.20 -14.67 6.13
C SER A 41 14.74 -13.51 5.23
N TYR A 42 13.88 -13.79 4.24
CA TYR A 42 13.43 -12.81 3.26
C TYR A 42 12.45 -11.81 3.85
N LYS A 43 12.85 -10.55 3.89
CA LYS A 43 12.07 -9.43 4.48
C LYS A 43 11.24 -8.65 3.45
N GLY A 44 11.15 -9.13 2.21
CA GLY A 44 10.44 -8.45 1.14
C GLY A 44 11.32 -7.54 0.29
N VAL A 45 10.69 -6.86 -0.65
CA VAL A 45 11.30 -5.85 -1.53
C VAL A 45 10.81 -4.48 -1.08
N ARG A 46 11.67 -3.47 -1.13
CA ARG A 46 11.26 -2.08 -0.87
C ARG A 46 10.03 -1.74 -1.70
N ARG A 47 9.09 -1.00 -1.09
CA ARG A 47 7.85 -0.60 -1.72
C ARG A 47 6.91 -1.78 -2.10
N ARG A 48 7.00 -2.94 -1.45
CA ARG A 48 6.05 -4.06 -1.56
C ARG A 48 5.60 -4.45 -0.16
N PHE A 49 4.49 -3.89 0.29
CA PHE A 49 4.03 -3.91 1.68
C PHE A 49 5.17 -3.60 2.66
N ASP A 50 5.86 -2.49 2.37
CA ASP A 50 7.09 -2.08 3.05
C ASP A 50 6.73 -1.32 4.33
N ILE A 51 6.81 -1.98 5.49
CA ILE A 51 6.54 -1.37 6.79
C ILE A 51 7.66 -0.40 7.13
N LYS A 52 7.36 0.91 7.10
CA LYS A 52 8.30 1.99 7.42
C LYS A 52 8.55 2.12 8.91
N GLY A 53 7.61 1.68 9.73
CA GLY A 53 7.69 1.68 11.18
C GLY A 53 6.34 1.89 11.86
N GLU A 54 6.43 2.05 13.19
CA GLU A 54 5.29 2.33 14.05
C GLU A 54 5.68 3.36 15.10
N SER A 55 4.81 4.33 15.38
CA SER A 55 4.98 5.32 16.44
C SER A 55 3.61 5.79 16.92
N GLY A 56 3.43 5.95 18.25
CA GLY A 56 2.15 6.37 18.83
C GLY A 56 0.98 5.44 18.45
N ASP A 57 1.24 4.13 18.36
CA ASP A 57 0.29 3.09 17.90
C ASP A 57 -0.26 3.33 16.48
N VAL A 58 0.50 4.05 15.65
CA VAL A 58 0.20 4.23 14.21
C VAL A 58 1.29 3.55 13.39
N MET A 59 0.90 2.58 12.57
CA MET A 59 1.79 1.89 11.63
C MET A 59 1.78 2.58 10.27
N VAL A 60 2.95 2.79 9.66
CA VAL A 60 3.07 3.34 8.30
C VAL A 60 3.65 2.30 7.37
N VAL A 61 2.97 2.10 6.24
CA VAL A 61 3.34 1.12 5.19
C VAL A 61 3.41 1.85 3.84
N ASP A 62 4.32 1.43 2.96
CA ASP A 62 4.37 1.87 1.56
C ASP A 62 4.23 0.70 0.61
N ASP A 63 3.41 0.86 -0.42
CA ASP A 63 3.24 -0.13 -1.47
C ASP A 63 3.28 0.49 -2.88
N TYR A 64 3.99 -0.17 -3.78
CA TYR A 64 4.14 0.26 -5.17
C TYR A 64 2.91 -0.04 -6.03
N ALA A 65 1.88 -0.66 -5.50
CA ALA A 65 0.66 -1.03 -6.21
C ALA A 65 0.14 0.14 -7.04
N HIS A 66 -0.10 -0.10 -8.32
CA HIS A 66 -0.52 0.90 -9.28
C HIS A 66 -1.48 0.34 -10.34
N HIS A 67 -2.01 -0.84 -10.09
CA HIS A 67 -3.10 -1.48 -10.82
C HIS A 67 -4.19 -1.90 -9.83
N PRO A 68 -5.49 -1.84 -10.16
CA PRO A 68 -6.58 -2.16 -9.22
C PRO A 68 -6.44 -3.52 -8.55
N THR A 69 -5.98 -4.53 -9.28
CA THR A 69 -5.73 -5.88 -8.73
C THR A 69 -4.63 -5.87 -7.66
N GLU A 70 -3.55 -5.11 -7.87
CA GLU A 70 -2.46 -4.98 -6.90
C GLU A 70 -2.96 -4.25 -5.65
N VAL A 71 -3.71 -3.14 -5.82
CA VAL A 71 -4.31 -2.37 -4.70
C VAL A 71 -5.17 -3.29 -3.84
N ARG A 72 -6.05 -4.07 -4.47
CA ARG A 72 -6.90 -5.03 -3.75
C ARG A 72 -6.07 -6.06 -2.98
N ALA A 73 -5.03 -6.63 -3.60
CA ALA A 73 -4.15 -7.60 -2.96
C ALA A 73 -3.44 -6.99 -1.73
N THR A 74 -2.97 -5.74 -1.83
CA THR A 74 -2.33 -5.00 -0.73
C THR A 74 -3.31 -4.80 0.43
N LEU A 75 -4.53 -4.31 0.16
CA LEU A 75 -5.54 -4.07 1.20
C LEU A 75 -6.03 -5.37 1.85
N THR A 76 -6.25 -6.41 1.05
CA THR A 76 -6.60 -7.75 1.57
C THR A 76 -5.48 -8.32 2.46
N ALA A 77 -4.21 -8.14 2.07
CA ALA A 77 -3.07 -8.54 2.90
C ALA A 77 -3.05 -7.77 4.23
N ALA A 78 -3.32 -6.46 4.21
CA ALA A 78 -3.42 -5.62 5.41
C ALA A 78 -4.55 -6.10 6.33
N ARG A 79 -5.75 -6.35 5.79
CA ARG A 79 -6.91 -6.84 6.56
C ARG A 79 -6.67 -8.19 7.20
N ASN A 80 -6.03 -9.10 6.49
CA ASN A 80 -5.77 -10.45 6.99
C ASN A 80 -4.61 -10.50 8.00
N GLY A 81 -3.63 -9.60 7.87
CA GLY A 81 -2.44 -9.58 8.71
C GLY A 81 -2.61 -8.79 10.02
N TRP A 82 -3.48 -7.77 10.04
CA TRP A 82 -3.60 -6.84 11.16
C TRP A 82 -5.05 -6.47 11.47
N LYS A 83 -5.37 -6.34 12.76
CA LYS A 83 -6.67 -5.84 13.23
C LYS A 83 -6.58 -4.33 13.46
N ARG A 84 -6.36 -3.56 12.40
CA ARG A 84 -6.21 -2.11 12.42
C ARG A 84 -7.21 -1.42 11.50
N ARG A 85 -7.60 -0.20 11.82
CA ARG A 85 -8.29 0.68 10.88
C ARG A 85 -7.31 1.10 9.80
N ILE A 86 -7.72 1.01 8.53
CA ILE A 86 -6.85 1.26 7.37
C ILE A 86 -7.17 2.63 6.79
N ILE A 87 -6.17 3.52 6.78
CA ILE A 87 -6.16 4.76 6.02
C ILE A 87 -5.31 4.52 4.78
N ALA A 88 -5.95 4.35 3.62
CA ALA A 88 -5.28 4.23 2.34
C ALA A 88 -5.03 5.62 1.75
N VAL A 89 -3.78 5.90 1.35
CA VAL A 89 -3.38 7.12 0.64
C VAL A 89 -2.96 6.74 -0.76
N PHE A 90 -3.78 7.09 -1.74
CA PHE A 90 -3.55 6.70 -3.13
C PHE A 90 -3.07 7.85 -3.99
N GLN A 91 -1.94 7.65 -4.66
CA GLN A 91 -1.47 8.50 -5.74
C GLN A 91 -1.64 7.78 -7.07
N PRO A 92 -2.66 8.13 -7.88
CA PRO A 92 -2.80 7.59 -9.23
C PRO A 92 -1.53 7.85 -10.05
N HIS A 93 -1.15 6.90 -10.89
CA HIS A 93 0.05 6.98 -11.72
C HIS A 93 -0.31 6.85 -13.18
N LEU A 94 0.03 7.87 -14.00
CA LEU A 94 -0.31 8.07 -15.40
C LEU A 94 -1.78 8.50 -15.62
N TYR A 95 -1.97 9.51 -16.45
CA TYR A 95 -3.31 9.98 -16.81
C TYR A 95 -4.09 8.93 -17.60
N THR A 96 -3.43 8.28 -18.57
CA THR A 96 -4.06 7.22 -19.39
C THR A 96 -4.56 6.06 -18.53
N ARG A 97 -3.79 5.63 -17.53
CA ARG A 97 -4.20 4.56 -16.62
C ARG A 97 -5.34 5.01 -15.71
N THR A 98 -5.25 6.23 -15.17
CA THR A 98 -6.30 6.78 -14.31
C THR A 98 -7.62 6.85 -15.08
N GLN A 99 -7.62 7.36 -16.31
CA GLN A 99 -8.79 7.40 -17.17
C GLN A 99 -9.38 6.02 -17.46
N ALA A 100 -8.51 5.03 -17.72
CA ALA A 100 -8.97 3.67 -18.04
C ALA A 100 -9.53 2.91 -16.86
N PHE A 101 -9.02 3.17 -15.63
CA PHE A 101 -9.28 2.30 -14.47
C PHE A 101 -9.82 3.03 -13.23
N TYR A 102 -10.25 4.30 -13.31
CA TYR A 102 -10.70 5.05 -12.11
C TYR A 102 -11.82 4.35 -11.35
N GLN A 103 -12.75 3.69 -12.05
CA GLN A 103 -13.84 2.93 -11.44
C GLN A 103 -13.31 1.68 -10.72
N ASP A 104 -12.42 0.94 -11.38
CA ASP A 104 -11.82 -0.27 -10.80
C ASP A 104 -10.94 0.06 -9.59
N PHE A 105 -10.21 1.18 -9.63
CA PHE A 105 -9.48 1.69 -8.47
C PHE A 105 -10.42 2.02 -7.32
N ALA A 106 -11.49 2.78 -7.57
CA ALA A 106 -12.46 3.14 -6.55
C ALA A 106 -13.02 1.90 -5.84
N ILE A 107 -13.40 0.88 -6.60
CA ILE A 107 -13.90 -0.40 -6.05
C ILE A 107 -12.78 -1.17 -5.30
N ALA A 108 -11.53 -1.10 -5.77
CA ALA A 108 -10.42 -1.77 -5.09
C ALA A 108 -10.17 -1.20 -3.68
N PHE A 109 -10.48 0.08 -3.44
CA PHE A 109 -10.33 0.74 -2.14
C PHE A 109 -11.48 0.51 -1.15
N MET A 110 -12.55 -0.19 -1.53
CA MET A 110 -13.68 -0.46 -0.61
C MET A 110 -13.29 -1.25 0.65
N GLU A 111 -12.13 -1.87 0.67
CA GLU A 111 -11.58 -2.54 1.86
C GLU A 111 -10.84 -1.58 2.81
N SER A 112 -10.65 -0.30 2.47
CA SER A 112 -10.11 0.71 3.38
C SER A 112 -11.22 1.37 4.20
N ASP A 113 -10.91 1.84 5.41
CA ASP A 113 -11.87 2.57 6.26
C ASP A 113 -11.88 4.05 5.91
N VAL A 114 -10.74 4.55 5.45
CA VAL A 114 -10.55 5.92 4.96
C VAL A 114 -9.73 5.87 3.68
N LEU A 115 -10.17 6.60 2.67
CA LEU A 115 -9.44 6.76 1.41
C LEU A 115 -9.04 8.23 1.22
N VAL A 116 -7.75 8.50 1.14
CA VAL A 116 -7.21 9.80 0.72
C VAL A 116 -6.67 9.64 -0.70
N VAL A 117 -7.23 10.36 -1.66
CA VAL A 117 -6.76 10.35 -3.05
C VAL A 117 -6.02 11.64 -3.32
N THR A 118 -4.82 11.54 -3.90
CA THR A 118 -4.06 12.70 -4.37
C THR A 118 -4.26 12.92 -5.86
N ASP A 119 -3.68 13.98 -6.39
CA ASP A 119 -3.69 14.13 -7.84
C ASP A 119 -2.73 13.14 -8.53
N VAL A 120 -2.88 13.03 -9.87
CA VAL A 120 -2.16 12.08 -10.69
C VAL A 120 -0.67 12.41 -10.74
N PHE A 121 0.18 11.39 -10.53
CA PHE A 121 1.60 11.49 -10.85
C PHE A 121 1.79 11.24 -12.36
N PRO A 122 2.16 12.27 -13.14
CA PRO A 122 2.13 12.19 -14.61
C PRO A 122 3.22 11.28 -15.19
N ALA A 123 4.34 11.09 -14.47
CA ALA A 123 5.56 10.46 -14.96
C ALA A 123 6.07 11.12 -16.26
N ARG A 124 5.73 10.57 -17.44
CA ARG A 124 6.14 11.08 -18.74
C ARG A 124 4.97 11.48 -19.63
N GLU A 125 3.75 11.46 -19.09
CA GLU A 125 2.55 11.81 -19.84
C GLU A 125 2.23 13.30 -19.70
N GLU A 126 1.70 13.87 -20.77
CA GLU A 126 1.06 15.18 -20.73
C GLU A 126 -0.32 15.07 -20.07
N PRO A 127 -0.79 16.12 -19.38
CA PRO A 127 -2.12 16.14 -18.79
C PRO A 127 -3.22 15.88 -19.81
N ILE A 128 -4.18 15.04 -19.45
CA ILE A 128 -5.40 14.79 -20.25
C ILE A 128 -6.52 15.63 -19.64
N GLU A 129 -7.19 16.45 -20.45
CA GLU A 129 -8.29 17.30 -19.99
C GLU A 129 -9.37 16.49 -19.27
N GLY A 130 -9.76 16.95 -18.08
CA GLY A 130 -10.77 16.28 -17.24
C GLY A 130 -10.27 15.05 -16.47
N VAL A 131 -9.03 14.61 -16.67
CA VAL A 131 -8.46 13.45 -15.97
C VAL A 131 -7.61 13.90 -14.79
N ASN A 132 -8.02 13.54 -13.59
CA ASN A 132 -7.33 13.83 -12.34
C ASN A 132 -7.65 12.79 -11.28
N GLY A 133 -7.01 12.88 -10.12
CA GLY A 133 -7.25 11.93 -9.02
C GLY A 133 -8.67 12.02 -8.42
N LYS A 134 -9.33 13.17 -8.58
CA LYS A 134 -10.69 13.38 -8.09
C LYS A 134 -11.71 12.40 -8.71
N MET A 135 -11.49 11.96 -9.96
CA MET A 135 -12.35 10.96 -10.61
C MET A 135 -12.45 9.67 -9.77
N VAL A 136 -11.33 9.22 -9.19
CA VAL A 136 -11.32 8.03 -8.33
C VAL A 136 -12.08 8.29 -7.03
N ALA A 137 -11.86 9.47 -6.42
CA ALA A 137 -12.52 9.85 -5.17
C ALA A 137 -14.05 9.98 -5.36
N ASP A 138 -14.48 10.66 -6.41
CA ASP A 138 -15.89 10.85 -6.72
C ASP A 138 -16.61 9.52 -6.95
N PHE A 139 -16.03 8.64 -7.77
CA PHE A 139 -16.62 7.33 -8.04
C PHE A 139 -16.62 6.42 -6.80
N ALA A 140 -15.60 6.49 -5.96
CA ALA A 140 -15.59 5.75 -4.70
C ALA A 140 -16.71 6.25 -3.76
N GLN A 141 -16.98 7.56 -3.72
CA GLN A 141 -18.07 8.15 -2.96
C GLN A 141 -19.44 7.70 -3.50
N GLU A 142 -19.63 7.74 -4.81
CA GLU A 142 -20.86 7.26 -5.47
C GLU A 142 -21.07 5.76 -5.22
N SER A 143 -20.01 4.99 -5.11
CA SER A 143 -20.02 3.54 -4.82
C SER A 143 -20.20 3.22 -3.33
N GLY A 144 -20.32 4.24 -2.45
CA GLY A 144 -20.65 4.07 -1.04
C GLY A 144 -19.44 3.89 -0.10
N HIS A 145 -18.23 4.29 -0.51
CA HIS A 145 -17.09 4.26 0.41
C HIS A 145 -17.33 5.21 1.62
N PRO A 146 -17.10 4.77 2.86
CA PRO A 146 -17.58 5.47 4.06
C PRO A 146 -16.88 6.80 4.34
N ASN A 147 -15.61 6.94 3.97
CA ASN A 147 -14.85 8.16 4.27
C ASN A 147 -13.78 8.42 3.20
N ILE A 148 -13.94 9.49 2.45
CA ILE A 148 -13.06 9.84 1.34
C ILE A 148 -12.62 11.29 1.47
N GLN A 149 -11.35 11.54 1.16
CA GLN A 149 -10.83 12.88 0.97
C GLN A 149 -10.02 12.94 -0.33
N TYR A 150 -10.23 13.98 -1.12
CA TYR A 150 -9.35 14.34 -2.23
C TYR A 150 -8.46 15.51 -1.81
N ILE A 151 -7.18 15.37 -2.05
CA ILE A 151 -6.18 16.43 -1.85
C ILE A 151 -5.44 16.68 -3.17
N GLU A 152 -5.55 17.88 -3.70
CA GLU A 152 -4.92 18.26 -4.96
C GLU A 152 -3.38 18.27 -4.87
N SER A 153 -2.83 18.60 -3.71
CA SER A 153 -1.38 18.68 -3.48
C SER A 153 -0.95 17.81 -2.31
N LEU A 154 0.15 17.08 -2.52
CA LEU A 154 0.79 16.26 -1.49
C LEU A 154 1.31 17.09 -0.29
N ASP A 155 1.51 18.39 -0.45
CA ASP A 155 1.91 19.28 0.66
C ASP A 155 0.85 19.36 1.77
N LYS A 156 -0.40 19.04 1.44
CA LYS A 156 -1.51 18.98 2.40
C LYS A 156 -1.59 17.64 3.13
N LEU A 157 -0.83 16.62 2.69
CA LEU A 157 -1.01 15.24 3.14
C LEU A 157 -0.73 15.07 4.63
N GLU A 158 0.38 15.60 5.14
CA GLU A 158 0.75 15.48 6.56
C GLU A 158 -0.35 16.02 7.48
N LYS A 159 -0.80 17.27 7.22
CA LYS A 159 -1.90 17.87 7.98
C LYS A 159 -3.21 17.08 7.85
N THR A 160 -3.48 16.53 6.67
CA THR A 160 -4.67 15.70 6.43
C THR A 160 -4.62 14.44 7.29
N LEU A 161 -3.47 13.75 7.29
CA LEU A 161 -3.27 12.55 8.08
C LEU A 161 -3.34 12.81 9.58
N ASP A 162 -2.78 13.93 10.06
CA ASP A 162 -2.86 14.32 11.48
C ASP A 162 -4.30 14.54 11.96
N ASN A 163 -5.16 15.06 11.09
CA ASN A 163 -6.58 15.25 11.39
C ASN A 163 -7.39 13.94 11.35
N LEU A 164 -6.91 12.92 10.60
CA LEU A 164 -7.64 11.68 10.36
C LEU A 164 -7.20 10.56 11.30
N ARG A 165 -5.90 10.51 11.64
CA ARG A 165 -5.31 9.40 12.36
C ARG A 165 -5.83 9.26 13.78
N GLN A 166 -5.86 8.01 14.22
CA GLN A 166 -6.19 7.60 15.59
C GLN A 166 -5.18 6.53 16.04
N PRO A 167 -4.95 6.35 17.33
CA PRO A 167 -4.22 5.18 17.82
C PRO A 167 -4.86 3.89 17.30
N GLY A 168 -4.03 2.94 16.90
CA GLY A 168 -4.48 1.68 16.28
C GLY A 168 -4.57 1.72 14.76
N ASP A 169 -4.27 2.84 14.09
CA ASP A 169 -4.34 2.94 12.65
C ASP A 169 -3.17 2.29 11.92
N MET A 170 -3.45 1.86 10.69
CA MET A 170 -2.48 1.55 9.67
C MET A 170 -2.66 2.53 8.52
N ILE A 171 -1.64 3.34 8.24
CA ILE A 171 -1.59 4.25 7.11
C ILE A 171 -0.80 3.56 5.99
N ILE A 172 -1.42 3.36 4.83
CA ILE A 172 -0.79 2.71 3.68
C ILE A 172 -0.72 3.70 2.53
N THR A 173 0.49 4.12 2.14
CA THR A 173 0.69 4.86 0.89
C THR A 173 0.76 3.89 -0.28
N ILE A 174 0.01 4.18 -1.35
CA ILE A 174 -0.14 3.29 -2.50
C ILE A 174 0.08 4.09 -3.79
N GLY A 175 1.02 3.63 -4.63
CA GLY A 175 1.28 4.24 -5.92
C GLY A 175 2.71 4.10 -6.42
N ALA A 176 2.91 4.15 -7.74
CA ALA A 176 4.22 4.03 -8.38
C ALA A 176 4.99 5.37 -8.48
N GLY A 177 4.35 6.48 -8.10
CA GLY A 177 4.95 7.81 -8.11
C GLY A 177 5.87 8.08 -6.93
N ASN A 178 5.88 9.33 -6.48
CA ASN A 178 6.72 9.79 -5.39
C ASN A 178 6.07 9.72 -3.99
N ILE A 179 4.89 9.13 -3.87
CA ILE A 179 4.13 9.02 -2.62
C ILE A 179 4.92 8.34 -1.49
N TRP A 180 5.82 7.42 -1.79
CA TRP A 180 6.66 6.73 -0.83
C TRP A 180 7.52 7.68 0.03
N ARG A 181 7.91 8.85 -0.52
CA ARG A 181 8.66 9.86 0.21
C ARG A 181 7.83 10.44 1.36
N TYR A 182 6.53 10.56 1.14
CA TYR A 182 5.60 11.06 2.15
C TYR A 182 5.32 10.02 3.24
N ALA A 183 5.36 8.71 2.91
CA ALA A 183 5.36 7.66 3.93
C ALA A 183 6.57 7.78 4.86
N GLU A 184 7.77 7.96 4.30
CA GLU A 184 9.00 8.12 5.08
C GLU A 184 8.99 9.42 5.90
N SER A 185 8.58 10.53 5.29
CA SER A 185 8.45 11.82 5.98
C SER A 185 7.44 11.74 7.12
N TYR A 186 6.26 11.16 6.87
CA TYR A 186 5.22 11.04 7.87
C TYR A 186 5.62 10.12 9.03
N MET A 187 6.35 9.03 8.75
CA MET A 187 6.88 8.17 9.81
C MET A 187 7.88 8.94 10.72
N ASN A 188 8.69 9.82 10.15
CA ASN A 188 9.60 10.68 10.93
C ASN A 188 8.82 11.71 11.76
N HIS A 189 7.82 12.37 11.17
CA HIS A 189 6.92 13.27 11.87
C HIS A 189 6.23 12.59 13.08
N LEU A 190 5.72 11.36 12.91
CA LEU A 190 5.13 10.59 14.01
C LEU A 190 6.12 10.31 15.14
N LYS A 191 7.38 10.06 14.84
CA LYS A 191 8.43 9.86 15.87
C LYS A 191 8.72 11.15 16.62
N GLU A 192 8.79 12.29 15.92
CA GLU A 192 9.05 13.60 16.53
C GLU A 192 7.94 14.00 17.50
N ILE A 193 6.67 13.88 17.11
CA ILE A 193 5.54 14.20 18.00
C ILE A 193 5.38 13.18 19.12
N GLY A 194 5.71 11.90 18.90
CA GLY A 194 5.68 10.86 19.95
C GLY A 194 6.82 10.98 20.96
N ALA A 195 7.93 11.62 20.59
CA ALA A 195 9.05 11.90 21.49
C ALA A 195 8.82 13.19 22.32
N ALA A 196 7.87 14.03 21.92
CA ALA A 196 7.53 15.29 22.57
C ALA A 196 6.35 15.18 23.56
N ALA A 197 5.69 14.01 23.60
CA ALA A 197 4.56 13.69 24.48
C ALA A 197 5.00 12.83 25.68
#